data_a3117e79bf0c004b56d3ce7d5084bed6
#
_entry.id   a3117e79bf0c004b56d3ce7d5084bed6
#
_cell.length_a   1.000
_cell.length_b   1.000
_cell.length_c   1.000
_cell.angle_alpha   90.00
_cell.angle_beta   90.00
_cell.angle_gamma   90.00
#
_symmetry.space_group_name_H-M   'P 1'
#
loop_
_entity.id
_entity.type
_entity.pdbx_description
1 polymer ?
#
loop_
_entity_poly.entity_id
_entity_poly.type
_entity_poly.pdbx_seq_one_letter_code
_entity_poly.pdbx_strand_id
1 'polypeptide(L)' 'MSKATGTVKWFNEDKGYGFITQDNGGADVFVHFRAIVGEGFRKLAEGQKVTFDIEQGQKGPQAANVVAE' A
#
# COMPACT_ATOMS: atom_id res chain seq x y z
N MET A 1 6.93 -12.50 -8.60
CA MET A 1 6.01 -11.47 -8.09
C MET A 1 5.00 -12.12 -7.18
N SER A 2 5.02 -11.71 -5.94
CA SER A 2 4.10 -12.27 -4.96
C SER A 2 3.06 -11.22 -4.58
N LYS A 3 1.81 -11.61 -4.71
CA LYS A 3 0.71 -10.75 -4.31
C LYS A 3 0.46 -10.94 -2.83
N ALA A 4 0.26 -9.83 -2.13
CA ALA A 4 0.06 -9.84 -0.70
C ALA A 4 -1.21 -9.08 -0.35
N THR A 5 -1.73 -9.32 0.84
CA THR A 5 -2.87 -8.58 1.36
C THR A 5 -2.46 -7.86 2.64
N GLY A 6 -3.12 -6.75 2.89
CA GLY A 6 -2.84 -6.00 4.10
C GLY A 6 -3.92 -4.98 4.39
N THR A 7 -3.69 -4.25 5.47
CA THR A 7 -4.61 -3.21 5.92
C THR A 7 -3.85 -1.90 5.97
N VAL A 8 -4.43 -0.84 5.45
CA VAL A 8 -3.79 0.47 5.46
C VAL A 8 -3.63 0.92 6.91
N LYS A 9 -2.39 1.14 7.30
CA LYS A 9 -2.07 1.64 8.64
C LYS A 9 -2.37 3.13 8.72
N TRP A 10 -1.88 3.88 7.74
CA TRP A 10 -2.21 5.29 7.57
C TRP A 10 -1.80 5.72 6.16
N PHE A 11 -2.42 6.78 5.70
CA PHE A 11 -2.09 7.33 4.39
C PHE A 11 -2.26 8.85 4.44
N ASN A 12 -1.21 9.56 4.00
CA ASN A 12 -1.22 11.02 3.98
C ASN A 12 -1.45 11.51 2.55
N GLU A 13 -2.65 12.03 2.30
CA GLU A 13 -3.02 12.49 0.97
C GLU A 13 -2.19 13.69 0.51
N ASP A 14 -1.80 14.55 1.42
CA ASP A 14 -1.04 15.74 1.09
C ASP A 14 0.36 15.38 0.61
N LYS A 15 0.96 14.40 1.23
CA LYS A 15 2.30 13.95 0.85
C LYS A 15 2.27 12.85 -0.20
N GLY A 16 1.13 12.15 -0.33
CA GLY A 16 0.96 11.12 -1.34
C GLY A 16 1.58 9.78 -1.00
N TYR A 17 1.74 9.47 0.29
CA TYR A 17 2.29 8.18 0.68
C TYR A 17 1.73 7.72 2.03
N GLY A 18 1.94 6.45 2.32
CA GLY A 18 1.51 5.88 3.58
C GLY A 18 2.15 4.53 3.80
N PHE A 19 1.59 3.77 4.73
CA PHE A 19 2.08 2.45 5.07
C PHE A 19 0.93 1.47 5.18
N ILE A 20 1.22 0.23 4.81
CA ILE A 20 0.27 -0.88 4.89
C ILE A 20 0.84 -1.91 5.83
N THR A 21 0.01 -2.39 6.76
CA THR A 21 0.37 -3.48 7.65
C THR A 21 0.01 -4.79 6.96
N GLN A 22 0.99 -5.68 6.79
CA GLN A 22 0.75 -6.94 6.12
C GLN A 22 -0.07 -7.88 7.01
N ASP A 23 -1.03 -8.57 6.39
CA ASP A 23 -1.88 -9.52 7.13
C ASP A 23 -1.09 -10.69 7.69
N ASN A 24 0.02 -11.03 7.06
CA ASN A 24 0.84 -12.15 7.51
C ASN A 24 1.77 -11.80 8.67
N GLY A 25 1.66 -10.60 9.22
CA GLY A 25 2.50 -10.19 10.33
C GLY A 25 3.88 -9.70 9.93
N GLY A 26 4.12 -9.51 8.64
CA GLY A 26 5.41 -9.00 8.18
C GLY A 26 5.59 -7.53 8.46
N ALA A 27 6.71 -6.98 8.01
CA ALA A 27 7.03 -5.57 8.20
C ALA A 27 6.04 -4.67 7.44
N ASP A 28 5.87 -3.45 7.93
CA ASP A 28 5.04 -2.47 7.25
C ASP A 28 5.62 -2.21 5.86
N VAL A 29 4.73 -2.01 4.90
CA VAL A 29 5.10 -1.81 3.51
C VAL A 29 4.79 -0.37 3.12
N PHE A 30 5.77 0.31 2.54
CA PHE A 30 5.59 1.66 2.06
C PHE A 30 4.70 1.66 0.82
N VAL A 31 3.77 2.61 0.75
CA VAL A 31 2.91 2.77 -0.42
C VAL A 31 2.89 4.23 -0.85
N HIS A 32 3.07 4.45 -2.15
CA HIS A 32 3.00 5.78 -2.75
C HIS A 32 1.73 5.85 -3.60
N PHE A 33 1.14 7.05 -3.71
CA PHE A 33 -0.11 7.18 -4.44
C PHE A 33 -0.03 6.67 -5.89
N ARG A 34 1.15 6.74 -6.48
CA ARG A 34 1.36 6.21 -7.84
C ARG A 34 1.26 4.69 -7.92
N ALA A 35 1.39 4.03 -6.79
CA ALA A 35 1.29 2.57 -6.76
C ALA A 35 -0.16 2.10 -6.69
N ILE A 36 -1.09 3.00 -6.43
CA ILE A 36 -2.50 2.66 -6.32
C ILE A 36 -3.10 2.55 -7.71
N VAL A 37 -3.70 1.40 -7.99
CA VAL A 37 -4.33 1.15 -9.29
C VAL A 37 -5.79 1.57 -9.21
N GLY A 38 -6.27 2.25 -10.24
CA GLY A 38 -7.67 2.65 -10.33
C GLY A 38 -7.83 4.03 -10.91
N GLU A 39 -9.06 4.37 -11.24
CA GLU A 39 -9.40 5.68 -11.75
C GLU A 39 -9.93 6.56 -10.62
N GLY A 40 -9.74 7.85 -10.73
CA GLY A 40 -10.22 8.79 -9.75
C GLY A 40 -9.27 8.99 -8.60
N PHE A 41 -9.80 9.03 -7.39
CA PHE A 41 -8.99 9.33 -6.22
C PHE A 41 -8.04 8.18 -5.90
N ARG A 42 -6.77 8.51 -5.84
CA ARG A 42 -5.72 7.56 -5.46
C ARG A 42 -5.38 7.77 -4.00
N LYS A 43 -6.33 7.46 -3.16
CA LYS A 43 -6.13 7.58 -1.72
C LYS A 43 -6.63 6.33 -1.04
N LEU A 44 -6.07 6.08 0.13
CA LEU A 44 -6.44 4.91 0.93
C LEU A 44 -6.94 5.40 2.27
N ALA A 45 -8.00 4.76 2.75
CA ALA A 45 -8.53 5.08 4.07
C ALA A 45 -7.82 4.23 5.12
N GLU A 46 -7.63 4.81 6.30
CA GLU A 46 -7.05 4.08 7.42
C GLU A 46 -7.92 2.88 7.75
N GLY A 47 -7.30 1.72 7.85
CA GLY A 47 -8.01 0.48 8.13
C GLY A 47 -8.60 -0.21 6.92
N GLN A 48 -8.41 0.36 5.73
CA GLN A 48 -8.95 -0.22 4.51
C GLN A 48 -8.13 -1.46 4.09
N LYS A 49 -8.83 -2.49 3.64
CA LYS A 49 -8.21 -3.71 3.15
C LYS A 49 -7.74 -3.52 1.72
N VAL A 50 -6.52 -3.95 1.43
CA VAL A 50 -5.94 -3.80 0.10
C VAL A 50 -5.15 -5.05 -0.30
N THR A 51 -4.99 -5.23 -1.61
CA THR A 51 -4.08 -6.23 -2.15
C THR A 51 -2.99 -5.49 -2.93
N PHE A 52 -1.80 -6.03 -2.93
CA PHE A 52 -0.66 -5.36 -3.56
C PHE A 52 0.46 -6.35 -3.83
N ASP A 53 1.40 -5.93 -4.68
CA ASP A 53 2.64 -6.68 -4.90
C ASP A 53 3.73 -6.04 -4.06
N ILE A 54 4.64 -6.86 -3.54
CA ILE A 54 5.76 -6.37 -2.73
C ILE A 54 6.98 -6.25 -3.62
N GLU A 55 7.58 -5.05 -3.62
CA GLU A 55 8.82 -4.79 -4.35
C GLU A 55 9.86 -4.24 -3.40
N GLN A 56 11.12 -4.42 -3.75
CA GLN A 56 12.22 -3.83 -2.98
C GLN A 56 12.44 -2.41 -3.46
N GLY A 57 12.24 -1.47 -2.55
CA GLY A 57 12.48 -0.06 -2.83
C GLY A 57 13.70 0.44 -2.07
N GLN A 58 14.01 1.72 -2.23
CA GLN A 58 15.16 2.32 -1.55
C GLN A 58 14.97 2.36 -0.05
N LYS A 59 13.73 2.43 0.40
CA LYS A 59 13.42 2.50 1.83
C LYS A 59 13.04 1.15 2.42
N GLY A 60 13.20 0.09 1.64
CA GLY A 60 12.79 -1.25 2.06
C GLY A 60 11.64 -1.76 1.22
N PRO A 61 10.84 -2.68 1.74
CA PRO A 61 9.71 -3.21 0.98
C PRO A 61 8.69 -2.12 0.70
N GLN A 62 8.20 -2.09 -0.54
CA GLN A 62 7.16 -1.14 -0.92
C GLN A 62 6.08 -1.83 -1.73
N ALA A 63 4.88 -1.29 -1.66
CA ALA A 63 3.73 -1.84 -2.36
C ALA A 63 3.69 -1.32 -3.79
N ALA A 64 3.27 -2.20 -4.70
CA ALA A 64 3.04 -1.86 -6.09
C ALA A 64 1.72 -2.46 -6.51
N ASN A 65 1.08 -1.86 -7.51
CA ASN A 65 -0.20 -2.34 -8.02
C ASN A 65 -1.23 -2.53 -6.91
N VAL A 66 -1.34 -1.52 -6.05
CA VAL A 66 -2.24 -1.57 -4.90
C VAL A 66 -3.68 -1.44 -5.37
N VAL A 67 -4.49 -2.40 -4.97
CA VAL A 67 -5.92 -2.42 -5.32
C VAL A 67 -6.72 -2.45 -4.02
N ALA A 68 -7.63 -1.49 -3.87
CA ALA A 68 -8.52 -1.46 -2.71
C ALA A 68 -9.61 -2.53 -2.87
N GLU A 69 -9.85 -3.25 -1.79
CA GLU A 69 -10.92 -4.24 -1.79
C GLU A 69 -12.26 -3.63 -1.40
#